data_adf5e87003ec5c28ea53df9139eb372c
#
_entry.id   adf5e87003ec5c28ea53df9139eb372c
#
_cell.length_a   1.000
_cell.length_b   1.000
_cell.length_c   1.000
_cell.angle_alpha   90.00
_cell.angle_beta   90.00
_cell.angle_gamma   90.00
#
_symmetry.space_group_name_H-M   'P 1'
#
loop_
_entity.id
_entity.type
_entity.pdbx_description
1 polymer ?
#
loop_
_entity_poly.entity_id
_entity_poly.type
_entity_poly.pdbx_seq_one_letter_code
_entity_poly.pdbx_strand_id
1 'polypeptide(L)'
;NLVGKYVFVKVTNNQTGETSYDHGMVEYVMRENGKVYISVNDSLYNIDDLDTVSDPDYYTATTVAKSFTNMVQALPSEKNLTIYDEEKIKSARTVYDSLTDYQKSFISPDTVKTLEQLEAKLKTLKGNTEDSSKGE
;
A
#
# COMPACT_ATOMS: atom_id res chain seq x y z
N ASN A 1 -9.91 23.97 2.80
CA ASN A 1 -9.29 24.09 1.50
C ASN A 1 -8.97 22.70 0.93
N LEU A 2 -9.38 22.47 -0.33
CA LEU A 2 -9.18 21.16 -0.99
C LEU A 2 -7.78 21.00 -1.60
N VAL A 3 -7.08 22.10 -1.89
CA VAL A 3 -5.76 22.02 -2.50
C VAL A 3 -4.81 21.22 -1.60
N GLY A 4 -4.13 20.24 -2.18
CA GLY A 4 -3.23 19.35 -1.44
C GLY A 4 -3.91 18.18 -0.75
N LYS A 5 -5.22 18.06 -0.81
CA LYS A 5 -5.95 16.89 -0.31
C LYS A 5 -6.00 15.81 -1.38
N TYR A 6 -6.06 14.56 -0.97
CA TYR A 6 -6.24 13.43 -1.86
C TYR A 6 -7.72 13.14 -2.03
N VAL A 7 -8.17 13.07 -3.28
CA VAL A 7 -9.61 12.95 -3.58
C VAL A 7 -9.88 11.80 -4.52
N PHE A 8 -11.11 11.30 -4.45
CA PHE A 8 -11.69 10.40 -5.43
C PHE A 8 -12.81 11.16 -6.11
N VAL A 9 -12.80 11.15 -7.44
CA VAL A 9 -13.77 11.85 -8.28
C VAL A 9 -14.52 10.81 -9.10
N LYS A 10 -15.83 10.91 -9.09
CA LYS A 10 -16.70 10.02 -9.85
C LYS A 10 -16.70 10.42 -11.32
N VAL A 11 -16.44 9.46 -12.19
CA VAL A 11 -16.45 9.65 -13.64
C VAL A 11 -17.54 8.74 -14.23
N THR A 12 -18.50 9.35 -14.89
CA THR A 12 -19.60 8.61 -15.53
C THR A 12 -19.40 8.62 -17.04
N ASN A 13 -19.41 7.43 -17.63
CA ASN A 13 -19.40 7.30 -19.08
C ASN A 13 -20.81 7.59 -19.61
N ASN A 14 -20.96 8.66 -20.37
CA ASN A 14 -22.26 9.11 -20.83
C ASN A 14 -22.91 8.14 -21.84
N GLN A 15 -22.13 7.30 -22.48
CA GLN A 15 -22.64 6.34 -23.48
C GLN A 15 -23.11 5.03 -22.84
N THR A 16 -22.39 4.54 -21.81
CA THR A 16 -22.68 3.25 -21.17
C THR A 16 -23.36 3.37 -19.82
N GLY A 17 -23.29 4.56 -19.20
CA GLY A 17 -23.76 4.76 -17.83
C GLY A 17 -22.83 4.17 -16.78
N GLU A 18 -21.71 3.57 -17.18
CA GLU A 18 -20.75 3.01 -16.25
C GLU A 18 -20.06 4.10 -15.44
N THR A 19 -19.84 3.79 -14.17
CA THR A 19 -19.15 4.67 -13.22
C THR A 19 -17.76 4.13 -12.95
N SER A 20 -16.79 5.03 -12.99
CA SER A 20 -15.43 4.77 -12.54
C SER A 20 -14.98 5.92 -11.65
N TYR A 21 -13.76 5.85 -11.13
CA TYR A 21 -13.22 6.88 -10.27
C TYR A 21 -11.81 7.23 -10.74
N ASP A 22 -11.56 8.53 -10.85
CA ASP A 22 -10.20 9.04 -10.92
C ASP A 22 -9.81 9.47 -9.51
N HIS A 23 -8.53 9.42 -9.18
CA HIS A 23 -8.08 9.80 -7.85
C HIS A 23 -6.66 10.38 -7.90
N GLY A 24 -6.41 11.30 -7.00
CA GLY A 24 -5.12 11.98 -6.91
C GLY A 24 -5.22 13.20 -5.99
N MET A 25 -4.13 13.94 -5.94
CA MET A 25 -4.09 15.18 -5.17
C MET A 25 -4.77 16.31 -5.93
N VAL A 26 -5.52 17.14 -5.21
CA VAL A 26 -6.08 18.37 -5.80
C VAL A 26 -4.94 19.35 -6.04
N GLU A 27 -4.71 19.67 -7.30
CA GLU A 27 -3.64 20.57 -7.74
C GLU A 27 -4.03 22.03 -7.56
N TYR A 28 -5.27 22.35 -7.92
CA TYR A 28 -5.86 23.67 -7.73
C TYR A 28 -7.38 23.59 -7.81
N VAL A 29 -8.03 24.65 -7.38
CA VAL A 29 -9.48 24.84 -7.46
C VAL A 29 -9.74 26.08 -8.27
N MET A 30 -10.68 26.03 -9.20
CA MET A 30 -11.05 27.20 -10.00
C MET A 30 -12.55 27.37 -10.06
N ARG A 31 -12.97 28.58 -10.33
CA ARG A 31 -14.38 28.91 -10.50
C ARG A 31 -14.60 29.53 -11.88
N GLU A 32 -15.60 29.05 -12.58
CA GLU A 32 -15.96 29.55 -13.90
C GLU A 32 -17.45 29.47 -14.09
N ASN A 33 -18.08 30.57 -14.49
CA ASN A 33 -19.52 30.64 -14.73
C ASN A 33 -20.36 30.17 -13.55
N GLY A 34 -19.92 30.50 -12.32
CA GLY A 34 -20.61 30.12 -11.10
C GLY A 34 -20.40 28.67 -10.67
N LYS A 35 -19.64 27.91 -11.41
CA LYS A 35 -19.32 26.52 -11.10
C LYS A 35 -17.92 26.41 -10.55
N VAL A 36 -17.72 25.46 -9.63
CA VAL A 36 -16.41 25.18 -9.04
C VAL A 36 -15.84 23.89 -9.65
N TYR A 37 -14.59 23.95 -10.04
CA TYR A 37 -13.87 22.81 -10.62
C TYR A 37 -12.61 22.54 -9.82
N ILE A 38 -12.21 21.27 -9.77
CA ILE A 38 -10.96 20.85 -9.16
C ILE A 38 -10.08 20.21 -10.23
N SER A 39 -8.78 20.45 -10.16
CA SER A 39 -7.80 19.81 -11.05
C SER A 39 -7.17 18.61 -10.32
N VAL A 40 -7.27 17.46 -10.96
CA VAL A 40 -6.70 16.19 -10.46
C VAL A 40 -6.10 15.48 -11.66
N ASN A 41 -4.83 15.11 -11.58
CA ASN A 41 -4.12 14.42 -12.66
C ASN A 41 -4.22 15.20 -13.99
N ASP A 42 -4.07 16.53 -13.93
CA ASP A 42 -4.13 17.44 -15.06
C ASP A 42 -5.51 17.50 -15.75
N SER A 43 -6.54 16.98 -15.14
CA SER A 43 -7.93 17.03 -15.63
C SER A 43 -8.79 17.86 -14.69
N LEU A 44 -9.75 18.58 -15.28
CA LEU A 44 -10.71 19.37 -14.52
C LEU A 44 -11.97 18.55 -14.28
N TYR A 45 -12.43 18.56 -13.04
CA TYR A 45 -13.67 17.89 -12.64
C TYR A 45 -14.57 18.88 -11.93
N ASN A 46 -15.88 18.79 -12.16
CA ASN A 46 -16.85 19.55 -11.41
C ASN A 46 -16.81 19.09 -9.95
N ILE A 47 -16.83 20.02 -9.00
CA ILE A 47 -16.80 19.67 -7.58
C ILE A 47 -18.00 18.80 -7.18
N ASP A 48 -19.09 18.83 -7.95
CA ASP A 48 -20.25 17.99 -7.70
C ASP A 48 -19.95 16.50 -7.89
N ASP A 49 -18.90 16.17 -8.63
CA ASP A 49 -18.44 14.79 -8.84
C ASP A 49 -17.44 14.32 -7.79
N LEU A 50 -17.13 15.17 -6.83
CA LEU A 50 -16.24 14.81 -5.73
C LEU A 50 -16.93 13.77 -4.84
N ASP A 51 -16.30 12.60 -4.73
CA ASP A 51 -16.83 11.49 -3.95
C ASP A 51 -16.23 11.43 -2.55
N THR A 52 -14.90 11.46 -2.47
CA THR A 52 -14.19 11.27 -1.22
C THR A 52 -13.02 12.24 -1.12
N VAL A 53 -12.83 12.82 0.06
CA VAL A 53 -11.66 13.65 0.39
C VAL A 53 -10.93 12.98 1.53
N SER A 54 -9.62 12.78 1.37
CA SER A 54 -8.81 12.21 2.43
C SER A 54 -7.52 13.00 2.61
N ASP A 55 -6.97 12.90 3.81
CA ASP A 55 -5.64 13.42 4.09
C ASP A 55 -4.61 12.61 3.31
N PRO A 56 -3.64 13.26 2.61
CA PRO A 56 -2.64 12.52 1.84
C PRO A 56 -1.82 11.56 2.69
N ASP A 57 -1.46 11.96 3.91
CA ASP A 57 -0.67 11.10 4.80
C ASP A 57 -1.44 9.86 5.22
N TYR A 58 -2.74 10.03 5.50
CA TYR A 58 -3.62 8.90 5.82
C TYR A 58 -3.75 7.95 4.62
N TYR A 59 -4.01 8.50 3.44
CA TYR A 59 -4.11 7.69 2.23
C TYR A 59 -2.81 6.92 1.96
N THR A 60 -1.68 7.61 2.03
CA THR A 60 -0.36 6.98 1.84
C THR A 60 -0.13 5.90 2.88
N ALA A 61 -0.41 6.19 4.15
CA ALA A 61 -0.19 5.25 5.25
C ALA A 61 -1.02 3.97 5.08
N THR A 62 -2.30 4.10 4.76
CA THR A 62 -3.17 2.93 4.57
C THR A 62 -2.78 2.14 3.33
N THR A 63 -2.34 2.81 2.27
CA THR A 63 -1.91 2.18 1.02
C THR A 63 -0.63 1.38 1.21
N VAL A 64 0.40 1.95 1.84
CA VAL A 64 1.67 1.24 2.07
C VAL A 64 1.50 0.11 3.08
N ALA A 65 0.65 0.30 4.09
CA ALA A 65 0.34 -0.75 5.06
C ALA A 65 -0.33 -1.95 4.39
N LYS A 66 -1.28 -1.70 3.51
CA LYS A 66 -1.95 -2.75 2.75
C LYS A 66 -0.98 -3.47 1.80
N SER A 67 -0.11 -2.70 1.13
CA SER A 67 0.91 -3.26 0.24
C SER A 67 1.86 -4.19 1.00
N PHE A 68 2.34 -3.76 2.16
CA PHE A 68 3.18 -4.60 3.02
C PHE A 68 2.45 -5.86 3.46
N THR A 69 1.20 -5.72 3.91
CA THR A 69 0.37 -6.85 4.33
C THR A 69 0.23 -7.87 3.21
N ASN A 70 -0.02 -7.41 1.98
CA ASN A 70 -0.12 -8.28 0.82
C ASN A 70 1.20 -8.99 0.53
N MET A 71 2.34 -8.33 0.71
CA MET A 71 3.65 -8.96 0.56
C MET A 71 3.82 -10.13 1.52
N VAL A 72 3.48 -9.92 2.79
CA VAL A 72 3.60 -10.97 3.81
C VAL A 72 2.65 -12.12 3.52
N GLN A 73 1.41 -11.81 3.13
CA GLN A 73 0.42 -12.84 2.80
C GLN A 73 0.80 -13.66 1.56
N ALA A 74 1.59 -13.10 0.67
CA ALA A 74 2.09 -13.80 -0.52
C ALA A 74 3.28 -14.71 -0.23
N LEU A 75 3.89 -14.62 0.95
CA LEU A 75 4.98 -15.50 1.34
C LEU A 75 4.45 -16.91 1.61
N PRO A 76 5.29 -17.94 1.41
CA PRO A 76 4.91 -19.31 1.81
C PRO A 76 4.61 -19.38 3.30
N SER A 77 3.79 -20.37 3.69
CA SER A 77 3.56 -20.65 5.09
C SER A 77 4.86 -21.14 5.75
N GLU A 78 4.93 -21.05 7.06
CA GLU A 78 6.09 -21.55 7.81
C GLU A 78 6.42 -23.00 7.46
N LYS A 79 5.40 -23.82 7.26
CA LYS A 79 5.55 -25.23 6.90
C LYS A 79 6.20 -25.42 5.52
N ASN A 80 5.88 -24.55 4.58
CA ASN A 80 6.33 -24.67 3.18
C ASN A 80 7.55 -23.82 2.85
N LEU A 81 8.03 -23.03 3.80
CA LEU A 81 9.16 -22.14 3.61
C LEU A 81 10.45 -22.90 3.32
N THR A 82 11.23 -22.41 2.39
CA THR A 82 12.56 -22.94 2.03
C THR A 82 13.59 -21.83 2.05
N ILE A 83 14.87 -22.20 1.99
CA ILE A 83 15.96 -21.21 1.90
C ILE A 83 15.90 -20.38 0.62
N TYR A 84 15.23 -20.88 -0.41
CA TYR A 84 15.05 -20.14 -1.68
C TYR A 84 14.08 -18.97 -1.56
N ASP A 85 13.34 -18.89 -0.44
CA ASP A 85 12.43 -17.78 -0.17
C ASP A 85 13.11 -16.61 0.55
N GLU A 86 14.41 -16.71 0.81
CA GLU A 86 15.17 -15.72 1.58
C GLU A 86 15.02 -14.31 1.05
N GLU A 87 15.17 -14.11 -0.27
CA GLU A 87 15.08 -12.78 -0.86
C GLU A 87 13.69 -12.16 -0.69
N LYS A 88 12.65 -12.96 -0.77
CA LYS A 88 11.27 -12.50 -0.56
C LYS A 88 11.06 -12.02 0.88
N ILE A 89 11.59 -12.76 1.84
CA ILE A 89 11.50 -12.39 3.26
C ILE A 89 12.28 -11.11 3.53
N LYS A 90 13.50 -11.00 3.00
CA LYS A 90 14.32 -9.80 3.15
C LYS A 90 13.66 -8.58 2.52
N SER A 91 13.02 -8.75 1.36
CA SER A 91 12.28 -7.66 0.71
C SER A 91 11.14 -7.17 1.58
N ALA A 92 10.36 -8.06 2.18
CA ALA A 92 9.28 -7.68 3.09
C ALA A 92 9.82 -6.94 4.31
N ARG A 93 10.91 -7.41 4.89
CA ARG A 93 11.55 -6.74 6.04
C ARG A 93 12.05 -5.34 5.66
N THR A 94 12.69 -5.22 4.50
CA THR A 94 13.18 -3.93 4.01
C THR A 94 12.02 -2.93 3.85
N VAL A 95 10.90 -3.37 3.28
CA VAL A 95 9.72 -2.52 3.17
C VAL A 95 9.23 -2.08 4.55
N TYR A 96 9.08 -3.03 5.49
CA TYR A 96 8.63 -2.71 6.83
C TYR A 96 9.54 -1.68 7.52
N ASP A 97 10.85 -1.89 7.44
CA ASP A 97 11.81 -1.01 8.10
C ASP A 97 11.85 0.39 7.47
N SER A 98 11.40 0.54 6.23
CA SER A 98 11.31 1.83 5.55
C SER A 98 10.09 2.66 5.96
N LEU A 99 9.12 2.04 6.63
CA LEU A 99 7.87 2.71 6.99
C LEU A 99 8.06 3.61 8.22
N THR A 100 7.29 4.71 8.24
CA THR A 100 7.22 5.56 9.44
C THR A 100 6.41 4.86 10.52
N ASP A 101 6.54 5.32 11.77
CA ASP A 101 5.74 4.79 12.87
C ASP A 101 4.25 4.97 12.62
N TYR A 102 3.86 6.12 12.04
CA TYR A 102 2.46 6.36 11.67
C TYR A 102 1.97 5.31 10.68
N GLN A 103 2.74 5.03 9.62
CA GLN A 103 2.40 4.02 8.61
C GLN A 103 2.33 2.62 9.23
N LYS A 104 3.27 2.27 10.09
CA LYS A 104 3.27 0.99 10.81
C LYS A 104 2.02 0.82 11.67
N SER A 105 1.46 1.91 12.19
CA SER A 105 0.27 1.84 13.05
C SER A 105 -0.96 1.30 12.32
N PHE A 106 -0.96 1.29 10.99
CA PHE A 106 -2.04 0.74 10.18
C PHE A 106 -1.83 -0.73 9.80
N ILE A 107 -0.73 -1.34 10.26
CA ILE A 107 -0.45 -2.76 10.02
C ILE A 107 -0.90 -3.57 11.23
N SER A 108 -1.61 -4.67 10.97
CA SER A 108 -2.03 -5.57 12.04
C SER A 108 -0.79 -6.17 12.73
N PRO A 109 -0.77 -6.22 14.08
CA PRO A 109 0.30 -6.93 14.80
C PRO A 109 0.48 -8.37 14.36
N ASP A 110 -0.59 -9.04 13.96
CA ASP A 110 -0.53 -10.42 13.46
C ASP A 110 0.28 -10.53 12.18
N THR A 111 0.21 -9.54 11.31
CA THR A 111 0.99 -9.52 10.07
C THR A 111 2.48 -9.42 10.37
N VAL A 112 2.87 -8.53 11.29
CA VAL A 112 4.26 -8.38 11.71
C VAL A 112 4.76 -9.66 12.37
N LYS A 113 3.94 -10.27 13.20
CA LYS A 113 4.27 -11.53 13.88
C LYS A 113 4.49 -12.66 12.86
N THR A 114 3.68 -12.71 11.81
CA THR A 114 3.84 -13.69 10.73
C THR A 114 5.21 -13.52 10.07
N LEU A 115 5.60 -12.29 9.73
CA LEU A 115 6.92 -12.04 9.14
C LEU A 115 8.03 -12.48 10.08
N GLU A 116 7.93 -12.15 11.37
CA GLU A 116 8.92 -12.54 12.38
C GLU A 116 9.04 -14.06 12.50
N GLN A 117 7.93 -14.78 12.46
CA GLN A 117 7.92 -16.25 12.49
C GLN A 117 8.62 -16.83 11.26
N LEU A 118 8.38 -16.25 10.08
CA LEU A 118 9.04 -16.70 8.86
C LEU A 118 10.54 -16.38 8.88
N GLU A 119 10.93 -15.22 9.42
CA GLU A 119 12.33 -14.87 9.60
C GLU A 119 13.03 -15.86 10.54
N ALA A 120 12.39 -16.24 11.63
CA ALA A 120 12.93 -17.21 12.57
C ALA A 120 13.07 -18.60 11.91
N LYS A 121 12.06 -19.02 11.15
CA LYS A 121 12.10 -20.29 10.42
C LYS A 121 13.23 -20.30 9.40
N LEU A 122 13.40 -19.20 8.66
CA LEU A 122 14.48 -19.06 7.69
C LEU A 122 15.85 -19.22 8.36
N LYS A 123 16.03 -18.58 9.50
CA LYS A 123 17.28 -18.68 10.27
C LYS A 123 17.56 -20.12 10.67
N THR A 124 16.55 -20.86 11.11
CA THR A 124 16.67 -22.28 11.45
C THR A 124 17.07 -23.11 10.22
N LEU A 125 16.42 -22.88 9.08
CA LEU A 125 16.73 -23.58 7.84
C LEU A 125 18.15 -23.34 7.37
N LYS A 126 18.62 -22.11 7.46
CA LYS A 126 19.98 -21.72 7.10
C LYS A 126 21.02 -22.35 8.04
N GLY A 127 20.72 -22.37 9.33
CA GLY A 127 21.57 -23.01 10.34
C GLY A 127 21.72 -24.51 10.08
N ASN A 128 20.61 -25.18 9.76
CA ASN A 128 20.62 -26.62 9.45
C ASN A 128 21.46 -26.89 8.18
N THR A 129 21.35 -26.04 7.16
CA THR A 129 22.13 -26.17 5.93
C THR A 129 23.62 -25.98 6.20
N GLU A 130 24.00 -24.99 7.01
CA GLU A 130 25.38 -24.72 7.40
C GLU A 130 25.94 -25.90 8.23
N ASP A 131 25.18 -26.43 9.18
CA ASP A 131 25.58 -27.58 10.00
C ASP A 131 25.81 -28.80 9.13
N SER A 132 24.97 -29.05 8.16
CA SER A 132 25.14 -30.15 7.19
C SER A 132 26.43 -29.99 6.39
N SER A 133 26.79 -28.77 5.99
CA SER A 133 28.03 -28.48 5.27
C SER A 133 29.25 -28.67 6.16
N LYS A 134 29.15 -28.34 7.43
CA LYS A 134 30.26 -28.48 8.38
C LYS A 134 30.45 -29.91 8.88
N GLY A 135 29.44 -30.75 8.77
CA GLY A 135 29.48 -32.14 9.22
C GLY A 135 30.27 -33.08 8.35
N GLU A 136 30.76 -32.60 7.25
CA GLU A 136 31.63 -33.35 6.36
C GLU A 136 33.11 -33.08 6.71
#